data_a1fafaea15d946434bce068205b174e9
#
_entry.id   a1fafaea15d946434bce068205b174e9
#
_cell.length_a   1.000
_cell.length_b   1.000
_cell.length_c   1.000
_cell.angle_alpha   90.00
_cell.angle_beta   90.00
_cell.angle_gamma   90.00
#
_symmetry.space_group_name_H-M   'P 1'
#
loop_
_entity.id
_entity.type
_entity.pdbx_description
1 polymer ?
#
loop_
_entity_poly.entity_id
_entity_poly.type
_entity_poly.pdbx_seq_one_letter_code
_entity_poly.pdbx_strand_id
1 'polypeptide(L)'
;MTMEPVIIRARDGLELVCYLSRPRNAQPTERVPTVLLVHGGPWTRDVWGLYADHQWLANRGYAVLSVNYRGSTGFGKAFVNAANLEWAGKMHDDLIDAVDWVVAQEIADPDRVAIMGTSYGGYSALVGLTFTQEKFACAVDLVGPSNLVTLLNTIPEYWVTWKSLWKVRTGDYTTEAGRRFLEARSPLNRADRIVRPLLIGQGANDVRVKASESEQIVAAMQQHRIPVTYVYYPDEGHGLGRPENRRSFKAVVEAFLAAHLGGRCEPVGDDFASSTIEFKAGRELIPGLD
;
A
#
# COMPACT_ATOMS: atom_id res chain seq x y z
N MET A 1 -21.39 6.43 -2.98
CA MET A 1 -20.77 6.44 -4.32
C MET A 1 -20.83 5.03 -4.85
N THR A 2 -20.93 4.87 -6.16
CA THR A 2 -21.03 3.57 -6.80
C THR A 2 -19.62 2.99 -6.96
N MET A 3 -19.46 1.71 -6.70
CA MET A 3 -18.27 0.94 -7.04
C MET A 3 -18.58 0.16 -8.32
N GLU A 4 -17.80 0.37 -9.36
CA GLU A 4 -17.98 -0.25 -10.66
C GLU A 4 -16.94 -1.33 -10.88
N PRO A 5 -17.34 -2.57 -11.22
CA PRO A 5 -16.39 -3.60 -11.63
C PRO A 5 -15.88 -3.28 -13.05
N VAL A 6 -14.56 -3.37 -13.22
CA VAL A 6 -13.91 -3.22 -14.52
C VAL A 6 -12.93 -4.35 -14.77
N ILE A 7 -12.78 -4.78 -16.00
CA ILE A 7 -11.77 -5.77 -16.40
C ILE A 7 -10.63 -5.02 -17.09
N ILE A 8 -9.44 -5.11 -16.50
CA ILE A 8 -8.24 -4.52 -17.06
C ILE A 8 -7.34 -5.64 -17.56
N ARG A 9 -6.79 -5.49 -18.74
CA ARG A 9 -5.87 -6.47 -19.30
C ARG A 9 -4.43 -6.05 -19.02
N ALA A 10 -3.72 -6.87 -18.26
CA ALA A 10 -2.29 -6.69 -18.01
C ALA A 10 -1.49 -6.82 -19.32
N ARG A 11 -0.26 -6.28 -19.35
CA ARG A 11 0.65 -6.27 -20.51
C ARG A 11 0.94 -7.66 -21.08
N ASP A 12 0.82 -8.71 -20.28
CA ASP A 12 1.00 -10.11 -20.70
C ASP A 12 -0.34 -10.80 -21.04
N GLY A 13 -1.44 -10.04 -21.08
CA GLY A 13 -2.75 -10.51 -21.49
C GLY A 13 -3.62 -11.07 -20.37
N LEU A 14 -3.12 -11.14 -19.12
CA LEU A 14 -3.91 -11.60 -17.98
C LEU A 14 -5.05 -10.59 -17.69
N GLU A 15 -6.27 -11.09 -17.50
CA GLU A 15 -7.42 -10.27 -17.14
C GLU A 15 -7.48 -10.08 -15.62
N LEU A 16 -7.53 -8.82 -15.21
CA LEU A 16 -7.59 -8.40 -13.81
C LEU A 16 -8.97 -7.86 -13.49
N VAL A 17 -9.64 -8.44 -12.51
CA VAL A 17 -10.92 -7.91 -12.01
C VAL A 17 -10.59 -6.78 -11.05
N CYS A 18 -11.01 -5.58 -11.40
CA CYS A 18 -10.75 -4.36 -10.64
C CYS A 18 -12.06 -3.69 -10.24
N TYR A 19 -11.98 -2.81 -9.23
CA TYR A 19 -13.12 -2.01 -8.78
C TYR A 19 -12.73 -0.55 -8.76
N LEU A 20 -13.57 0.26 -9.44
CA LEU A 20 -13.38 1.69 -9.56
C LEU A 20 -14.51 2.44 -8.87
N SER A 21 -14.17 3.43 -8.04
CA SER A 21 -15.12 4.42 -7.53
C SER A 21 -14.67 5.80 -7.92
N ARG A 22 -15.60 6.66 -8.35
CA ARG A 22 -15.34 8.07 -8.68
C ARG A 22 -16.01 9.00 -7.69
N PRO A 23 -15.48 10.19 -7.45
CA PRO A 23 -16.17 11.22 -6.68
C PRO A 23 -17.54 11.52 -7.28
N ARG A 24 -18.55 11.69 -6.43
CA ARG A 24 -19.94 11.90 -6.89
C ARG A 24 -20.10 13.13 -7.79
N ASN A 25 -19.32 14.16 -7.52
CA ASN A 25 -19.42 15.45 -8.20
C ASN A 25 -18.42 15.62 -9.35
N ALA A 26 -17.57 14.60 -9.61
CA ALA A 26 -16.65 14.66 -10.74
C ALA A 26 -17.42 14.63 -12.07
N GLN A 27 -17.07 15.53 -12.98
CA GLN A 27 -17.61 15.50 -14.32
C GLN A 27 -17.10 14.27 -15.09
N PRO A 28 -17.86 13.72 -16.04
CA PRO A 28 -17.44 12.54 -16.80
C PRO A 28 -16.07 12.69 -17.48
N THR A 29 -15.74 13.90 -17.93
CA THR A 29 -14.49 14.24 -18.63
C THR A 29 -13.41 14.82 -17.72
N GLU A 30 -13.66 14.89 -16.41
CA GLU A 30 -12.72 15.45 -15.45
C GLU A 30 -11.73 14.38 -15.01
N ARG A 31 -10.44 14.65 -15.20
CA ARG A 31 -9.36 13.88 -14.59
C ARG A 31 -9.21 14.27 -13.14
N VAL A 32 -9.34 13.32 -12.25
CA VAL A 32 -9.30 13.55 -10.80
C VAL A 32 -8.06 12.92 -10.17
N PRO A 33 -7.60 13.43 -9.02
CA PRO A 33 -6.56 12.73 -8.27
C PRO A 33 -7.06 11.34 -7.89
N THR A 34 -6.16 10.35 -7.91
CA THR A 34 -6.54 8.94 -7.83
C THR A 34 -5.72 8.21 -6.77
N VAL A 35 -6.36 7.34 -6.02
CA VAL A 35 -5.71 6.42 -5.08
C VAL A 35 -5.82 5.01 -5.60
N LEU A 36 -4.66 4.39 -5.89
CA LEU A 36 -4.55 2.96 -6.09
C LEU A 36 -4.54 2.30 -4.71
N LEU A 37 -5.64 1.64 -4.35
CA LEU A 37 -5.82 0.98 -3.07
C LEU A 37 -5.51 -0.52 -3.22
N VAL A 38 -4.40 -0.97 -2.63
CA VAL A 38 -3.88 -2.33 -2.80
C VAL A 38 -4.20 -3.18 -1.58
N HIS A 39 -4.92 -4.29 -1.79
CA HIS A 39 -5.25 -5.23 -0.73
C HIS A 39 -4.03 -5.99 -0.21
N GLY A 40 -4.08 -6.40 1.05
CA GLY A 40 -3.08 -7.24 1.69
C GLY A 40 -3.17 -8.71 1.27
N GLY A 41 -2.43 -9.55 1.98
CA GLY A 41 -2.42 -10.98 1.77
C GLY A 41 -1.04 -11.51 1.39
N PRO A 42 -0.68 -11.66 0.10
CA PRO A 42 -1.39 -11.30 -1.15
C PRO A 42 -2.52 -12.24 -1.56
N TRP A 43 -2.64 -13.42 -0.94
CA TRP A 43 -3.61 -14.48 -1.27
C TRP A 43 -4.98 -14.21 -0.64
N THR A 44 -5.51 -13.03 -0.87
CA THR A 44 -6.89 -12.60 -0.58
C THR A 44 -7.50 -11.97 -1.84
N ARG A 45 -8.56 -11.20 -1.73
CA ARG A 45 -9.12 -10.43 -2.85
C ARG A 45 -9.95 -9.27 -2.36
N ASP A 46 -10.08 -8.25 -3.19
CA ASP A 46 -11.15 -7.28 -3.11
C ASP A 46 -12.46 -7.87 -3.69
N VAL A 47 -13.57 -7.38 -3.19
CA VAL A 47 -14.91 -7.80 -3.63
C VAL A 47 -15.76 -6.58 -3.95
N TRP A 48 -16.70 -6.75 -4.87
CA TRP A 48 -17.68 -5.72 -5.16
C TRP A 48 -18.63 -5.51 -4.00
N GLY A 49 -18.96 -4.27 -3.70
CA GLY A 49 -19.93 -3.92 -2.66
C GLY A 49 -19.63 -2.62 -1.94
N LEU A 50 -20.24 -2.45 -0.78
CA LEU A 50 -19.98 -1.30 0.09
C LEU A 50 -18.61 -1.48 0.78
N TYR A 51 -17.64 -0.66 0.37
CA TYR A 51 -16.30 -0.65 0.94
C TYR A 51 -15.98 0.71 1.54
N ALA A 52 -15.74 0.75 2.84
CA ALA A 52 -15.64 2.00 3.61
C ALA A 52 -14.52 2.92 3.09
N ASP A 53 -13.36 2.37 2.71
CA ASP A 53 -12.24 3.17 2.25
C ASP A 53 -12.49 3.76 0.86
N HIS A 54 -13.19 3.03 -0.04
CA HIS A 54 -13.66 3.59 -1.30
C HIS A 54 -14.63 4.76 -1.08
N GLN A 55 -15.58 4.61 -0.15
CA GLN A 55 -16.54 5.68 0.15
C GLN A 55 -15.87 6.91 0.76
N TRP A 56 -14.95 6.68 1.70
CA TRP A 56 -14.20 7.73 2.36
C TRP A 56 -13.33 8.50 1.36
N LEU A 57 -12.45 7.83 0.64
CA LEU A 57 -11.52 8.47 -0.31
C LEU A 57 -12.26 9.16 -1.45
N ALA A 58 -13.30 8.54 -2.01
CA ALA A 58 -14.09 9.17 -3.06
C ALA A 58 -14.91 10.36 -2.53
N ASN A 59 -15.32 10.37 -1.25
CA ASN A 59 -15.89 11.56 -0.61
C ASN A 59 -14.86 12.70 -0.49
N ARG A 60 -13.59 12.40 -0.37
CA ARG A 60 -12.49 13.38 -0.33
C ARG A 60 -12.06 13.90 -1.70
N GLY A 61 -12.68 13.40 -2.77
CA GLY A 61 -12.46 13.88 -4.14
C GLY A 61 -11.50 13.02 -4.97
N TYR A 62 -11.17 11.80 -4.50
CA TYR A 62 -10.28 10.89 -5.21
C TYR A 62 -11.07 9.86 -6.02
N ALA A 63 -10.64 9.54 -7.23
CA ALA A 63 -10.96 8.23 -7.78
C ALA A 63 -10.22 7.16 -6.98
N VAL A 64 -10.86 6.01 -6.78
CA VAL A 64 -10.27 4.89 -6.02
C VAL A 64 -10.30 3.66 -6.89
N LEU A 65 -9.14 3.10 -7.16
CA LEU A 65 -8.97 1.90 -7.96
C LEU A 65 -8.43 0.77 -7.08
N SER A 66 -9.20 -0.31 -6.90
CA SER A 66 -8.73 -1.57 -6.31
C SER A 66 -8.49 -2.59 -7.41
N VAL A 67 -7.38 -3.32 -7.31
CA VAL A 67 -6.94 -4.29 -8.32
C VAL A 67 -6.79 -5.66 -7.70
N ASN A 68 -7.52 -6.64 -8.20
CA ASN A 68 -7.19 -8.04 -7.93
C ASN A 68 -6.04 -8.46 -8.84
N TYR A 69 -4.81 -8.13 -8.41
CA TYR A 69 -3.58 -8.50 -9.10
C TYR A 69 -3.37 -10.02 -9.05
N ARG A 70 -2.54 -10.57 -9.94
CA ARG A 70 -2.22 -12.01 -9.91
C ARG A 70 -1.82 -12.46 -8.51
N GLY A 71 -2.30 -13.63 -8.09
CA GLY A 71 -2.18 -14.10 -6.71
C GLY A 71 -3.43 -13.90 -5.88
N SER A 72 -4.33 -13.00 -6.26
CA SER A 72 -5.62 -12.83 -5.60
C SER A 72 -6.46 -14.11 -5.71
N THR A 73 -7.18 -14.44 -4.63
CA THR A 73 -7.99 -15.67 -4.54
C THR A 73 -9.35 -15.49 -5.20
N GLY A 74 -9.98 -16.61 -5.58
CA GLY A 74 -11.33 -16.60 -6.16
C GLY A 74 -11.37 -16.59 -7.69
N PHE A 75 -10.22 -16.42 -8.34
CA PHE A 75 -10.07 -16.40 -9.81
C PHE A 75 -9.44 -17.68 -10.38
N GLY A 76 -9.40 -18.74 -9.56
CA GLY A 76 -8.87 -20.03 -9.93
C GLY A 76 -7.38 -20.22 -9.56
N LYS A 77 -6.98 -21.49 -9.55
CA LYS A 77 -5.63 -21.90 -9.13
C LYS A 77 -4.53 -21.35 -10.06
N ALA A 78 -4.81 -21.26 -11.36
CA ALA A 78 -3.87 -20.70 -12.32
C ALA A 78 -3.56 -19.24 -12.02
N PHE A 79 -4.57 -18.43 -11.70
CA PHE A 79 -4.43 -17.03 -11.35
C PHE A 79 -3.60 -16.84 -10.05
N VAL A 80 -3.87 -17.68 -9.03
CA VAL A 80 -3.09 -17.66 -7.79
C VAL A 80 -1.63 -18.05 -8.04
N ASN A 81 -1.38 -19.10 -8.83
CA ASN A 81 -0.03 -19.57 -9.10
C ASN A 81 0.77 -18.65 -10.04
N ALA A 82 0.10 -17.82 -10.84
CA ALA A 82 0.76 -16.81 -11.69
C ALA A 82 1.57 -15.78 -10.89
N ALA A 83 1.35 -15.69 -9.56
CA ALA A 83 2.08 -14.84 -8.64
C ALA A 83 3.30 -15.50 -8.00
N ASN A 84 3.56 -16.79 -8.25
CA ASN A 84 4.68 -17.49 -7.63
C ASN A 84 6.00 -16.85 -8.07
N LEU A 85 6.81 -16.41 -7.07
CA LEU A 85 8.09 -15.72 -7.26
C LEU A 85 7.98 -14.35 -7.97
N GLU A 86 6.78 -13.72 -7.95
CA GLU A 86 6.51 -12.48 -8.68
C GLU A 86 6.29 -11.25 -7.78
N TRP A 87 6.68 -11.34 -6.50
CA TRP A 87 6.72 -10.15 -5.63
C TRP A 87 7.69 -9.11 -6.22
N ALA A 88 7.28 -7.85 -6.33
CA ALA A 88 7.97 -6.79 -7.09
C ALA A 88 8.34 -7.18 -8.54
N GLY A 89 7.65 -8.16 -9.09
CA GLY A 89 7.70 -8.57 -10.49
C GLY A 89 6.33 -8.34 -11.14
N LYS A 90 5.79 -9.36 -11.80
CA LYS A 90 4.50 -9.26 -12.50
C LYS A 90 3.32 -8.85 -11.62
N MET A 91 3.35 -9.14 -10.31
CA MET A 91 2.34 -8.66 -9.37
C MET A 91 2.35 -7.12 -9.29
N HIS A 92 3.53 -6.50 -9.34
CA HIS A 92 3.65 -5.05 -9.42
C HIS A 92 3.31 -4.52 -10.80
N ASP A 93 3.70 -5.23 -11.87
CA ASP A 93 3.32 -4.87 -13.23
C ASP A 93 1.80 -4.78 -13.41
N ASP A 94 1.03 -5.70 -12.81
CA ASP A 94 -0.44 -5.66 -12.82
C ASP A 94 -0.99 -4.35 -12.23
N LEU A 95 -0.36 -3.86 -11.15
CA LEU A 95 -0.75 -2.60 -10.50
C LEU A 95 -0.42 -1.40 -11.39
N ILE A 96 0.75 -1.41 -12.04
CA ILE A 96 1.16 -0.34 -12.96
C ILE A 96 0.28 -0.32 -14.20
N ASP A 97 -0.04 -1.50 -14.78
CA ASP A 97 -0.92 -1.60 -15.94
C ASP A 97 -2.33 -1.06 -15.62
N ALA A 98 -2.81 -1.27 -14.40
CA ALA A 98 -4.09 -0.73 -13.96
C ALA A 98 -4.04 0.80 -13.78
N VAL A 99 -2.93 1.36 -13.29
CA VAL A 99 -2.71 2.82 -13.25
C VAL A 99 -2.65 3.39 -14.67
N ASP A 100 -1.90 2.77 -15.56
CA ASP A 100 -1.79 3.22 -16.95
C ASP A 100 -3.17 3.16 -17.66
N TRP A 101 -3.97 2.14 -17.36
CA TRP A 101 -5.33 2.03 -17.87
C TRP A 101 -6.22 3.19 -17.40
N VAL A 102 -6.27 3.48 -16.09
CA VAL A 102 -7.15 4.52 -15.57
C VAL A 102 -6.75 5.92 -16.04
N VAL A 103 -5.45 6.14 -16.31
CA VAL A 103 -4.93 7.36 -16.95
C VAL A 103 -5.34 7.43 -18.43
N ALA A 104 -5.21 6.31 -19.16
CA ALA A 104 -5.62 6.23 -20.56
C ALA A 104 -7.14 6.39 -20.76
N GLN A 105 -7.96 6.01 -19.76
CA GLN A 105 -9.40 6.27 -19.74
C GLN A 105 -9.75 7.72 -19.39
N GLU A 106 -8.76 8.60 -19.21
CA GLU A 106 -8.93 10.01 -18.81
C GLU A 106 -9.66 10.21 -17.49
N ILE A 107 -9.63 9.20 -16.60
CA ILE A 107 -10.20 9.24 -15.25
C ILE A 107 -9.19 9.82 -14.26
N ALA A 108 -7.96 9.32 -14.29
CA ALA A 108 -6.89 9.76 -13.40
C ALA A 108 -6.05 10.87 -14.01
N ASP A 109 -5.69 11.84 -13.17
CA ASP A 109 -4.62 12.78 -13.45
C ASP A 109 -3.28 12.06 -13.23
N PRO A 110 -2.42 11.89 -14.25
CA PRO A 110 -1.18 11.12 -14.15
C PRO A 110 -0.19 11.70 -13.12
N ASP A 111 -0.25 12.99 -12.85
CA ASP A 111 0.63 13.66 -11.88
C ASP A 111 0.10 13.58 -10.43
N ARG A 112 -1.12 13.08 -10.24
CA ARG A 112 -1.80 13.01 -8.95
C ARG A 112 -2.34 11.62 -8.65
N VAL A 113 -1.47 10.61 -8.74
CA VAL A 113 -1.77 9.22 -8.36
C VAL A 113 -1.00 8.86 -7.09
N ALA A 114 -1.70 8.39 -6.06
CA ALA A 114 -1.09 7.79 -4.88
C ALA A 114 -1.26 6.27 -4.91
N ILE A 115 -0.32 5.55 -4.29
CA ILE A 115 -0.48 4.14 -3.95
C ILE A 115 -0.63 3.99 -2.43
N MET A 116 -1.63 3.22 -2.00
CA MET A 116 -1.92 3.01 -0.59
C MET A 116 -2.27 1.56 -0.34
N GLY A 117 -1.78 0.99 0.77
CA GLY A 117 -2.17 -0.37 1.13
C GLY A 117 -1.72 -0.80 2.51
N THR A 118 -2.20 -1.98 2.90
CA THR A 118 -1.92 -2.59 4.21
C THR A 118 -1.21 -3.92 4.01
N SER A 119 -0.20 -4.24 4.83
CA SER A 119 0.50 -5.52 4.80
C SER A 119 1.20 -5.74 3.44
N TYR A 120 0.83 -6.75 2.67
CA TYR A 120 1.32 -6.87 1.28
C TYR A 120 1.02 -5.60 0.44
N GLY A 121 -0.14 -4.96 0.66
CA GLY A 121 -0.46 -3.68 0.01
C GLY A 121 0.49 -2.55 0.43
N GLY A 122 0.93 -2.54 1.69
CA GLY A 122 1.98 -1.65 2.17
C GLY A 122 3.34 -1.92 1.51
N TYR A 123 3.73 -3.19 1.40
CA TYR A 123 4.89 -3.59 0.61
C TYR A 123 4.78 -3.09 -0.84
N SER A 124 3.60 -3.22 -1.47
CA SER A 124 3.37 -2.72 -2.82
C SER A 124 3.51 -1.21 -2.92
N ALA A 125 3.10 -0.46 -1.88
CA ALA A 125 3.31 0.97 -1.80
C ALA A 125 4.81 1.33 -1.74
N LEU A 126 5.58 0.60 -0.93
CA LEU A 126 7.04 0.73 -0.88
C LEU A 126 7.70 0.36 -2.21
N VAL A 127 7.26 -0.73 -2.88
CA VAL A 127 7.73 -1.10 -4.21
C VAL A 127 7.43 0.01 -5.22
N GLY A 128 6.23 0.61 -5.18
CA GLY A 128 5.86 1.74 -6.02
C GLY A 128 6.86 2.88 -5.95
N LEU A 129 7.32 3.25 -4.75
CA LEU A 129 8.26 4.34 -4.56
C LEU A 129 9.74 3.98 -4.80
N THR A 130 10.08 2.68 -4.88
CA THR A 130 11.48 2.25 -5.02
C THR A 130 11.79 1.66 -6.40
N PHE A 131 10.80 1.12 -7.11
CA PHE A 131 10.97 0.48 -8.42
C PHE A 131 10.35 1.28 -9.57
N THR A 132 9.28 2.05 -9.30
CA THR A 132 8.52 2.85 -10.29
C THR A 132 8.16 4.23 -9.70
N GLN A 133 9.12 4.90 -9.12
CA GLN A 133 8.96 6.12 -8.33
C GLN A 133 8.30 7.28 -9.10
N GLU A 134 8.40 7.28 -10.42
CA GLU A 134 7.78 8.29 -11.28
C GLU A 134 6.27 8.11 -11.48
N LYS A 135 5.73 6.93 -11.14
CA LYS A 135 4.30 6.62 -11.33
C LYS A 135 3.40 7.21 -10.25
N PHE A 136 3.98 7.53 -9.09
CA PHE A 136 3.19 7.94 -7.93
C PHE A 136 3.65 9.29 -7.40
N ALA A 137 2.69 10.14 -7.05
CA ALA A 137 2.96 11.43 -6.39
C ALA A 137 3.31 11.24 -4.91
N CYS A 138 2.74 10.23 -4.25
CA CYS A 138 3.03 9.86 -2.86
C CYS A 138 2.58 8.42 -2.58
N ALA A 139 2.97 7.89 -1.41
CA ALA A 139 2.52 6.57 -0.97
C ALA A 139 2.15 6.52 0.51
N VAL A 140 1.23 5.62 0.85
CA VAL A 140 0.84 5.31 2.23
C VAL A 140 1.03 3.81 2.46
N ASP A 141 1.92 3.48 3.37
CA ASP A 141 2.20 2.12 3.82
C ASP A 141 1.65 1.91 5.24
N LEU A 142 0.76 0.96 5.41
CA LEU A 142 0.35 0.49 6.73
C LEU A 142 0.85 -0.94 6.94
N VAL A 143 1.77 -1.13 7.88
CA VAL A 143 2.36 -2.41 8.30
C VAL A 143 2.93 -3.24 7.15
N GLY A 144 3.52 -2.60 6.15
CA GLY A 144 4.14 -3.27 5.00
C GLY A 144 5.57 -3.73 5.30
N PRO A 145 5.95 -4.95 4.87
CA PRO A 145 7.34 -5.37 5.00
C PRO A 145 8.24 -4.63 4.02
N SER A 146 9.37 -4.15 4.49
CA SER A 146 10.37 -3.45 3.66
C SER A 146 11.47 -4.38 3.15
N ASN A 147 11.67 -5.53 3.81
CA ASN A 147 12.69 -6.51 3.44
C ASN A 147 12.13 -7.94 3.52
N LEU A 148 12.11 -8.63 2.39
CA LEU A 148 11.54 -9.98 2.30
C LEU A 148 12.37 -11.04 3.03
N VAL A 149 13.67 -10.82 3.21
CA VAL A 149 14.52 -11.75 3.97
C VAL A 149 14.22 -11.66 5.45
N THR A 150 14.14 -10.45 6.02
CA THR A 150 13.80 -10.25 7.44
C THR A 150 12.37 -10.68 7.73
N LEU A 151 11.40 -10.37 6.85
CA LEU A 151 10.03 -10.85 6.95
C LEU A 151 9.99 -12.38 7.08
N LEU A 152 10.62 -13.11 6.14
CA LEU A 152 10.55 -14.58 6.10
C LEU A 152 11.30 -15.24 7.27
N ASN A 153 12.34 -14.59 7.80
CA ASN A 153 13.03 -15.06 9.00
C ASN A 153 12.23 -14.85 10.30
N THR A 154 11.26 -13.93 10.30
CA THR A 154 10.43 -13.60 11.47
C THR A 154 9.02 -14.16 11.40
N ILE A 155 8.75 -15.07 10.45
CA ILE A 155 7.44 -15.74 10.34
C ILE A 155 7.04 -16.35 11.69
N PRO A 156 5.83 -16.03 12.21
CA PRO A 156 5.34 -16.58 13.47
C PRO A 156 5.32 -18.11 13.48
N GLU A 157 5.58 -18.71 14.64
CA GLU A 157 5.61 -20.17 14.79
C GLU A 157 4.29 -20.84 14.39
N TYR A 158 3.14 -20.19 14.65
CA TYR A 158 1.84 -20.72 14.25
C TYR A 158 1.63 -20.77 12.73
N TRP A 159 2.53 -20.16 11.92
CA TRP A 159 2.57 -20.28 10.46
C TRP A 159 3.58 -21.32 9.96
N VAL A 160 4.14 -22.14 10.84
CA VAL A 160 5.18 -23.12 10.47
C VAL A 160 4.75 -24.06 9.35
N THR A 161 3.47 -24.46 9.32
CA THR A 161 2.91 -25.33 8.26
C THR A 161 2.90 -24.65 6.89
N TRP A 162 2.96 -23.31 6.85
CA TRP A 162 2.98 -22.51 5.63
C TRP A 162 4.39 -22.19 5.14
N LYS A 163 5.44 -22.52 5.91
CA LYS A 163 6.83 -22.18 5.55
C LYS A 163 7.24 -22.73 4.18
N SER A 164 6.83 -23.95 3.83
CA SER A 164 7.08 -24.54 2.52
C SER A 164 6.39 -23.77 1.39
N LEU A 165 5.16 -23.31 1.65
CA LEU A 165 4.39 -22.53 0.70
C LEU A 165 5.02 -21.16 0.46
N TRP A 166 5.50 -20.49 1.51
CA TRP A 166 6.24 -19.22 1.41
C TRP A 166 7.48 -19.37 0.53
N LYS A 167 8.27 -20.47 0.71
CA LYS A 167 9.45 -20.75 -0.13
C LYS A 167 9.09 -20.85 -1.61
N VAL A 168 8.01 -21.57 -1.93
CA VAL A 168 7.56 -21.77 -3.32
C VAL A 168 7.00 -20.49 -3.93
N ARG A 169 6.29 -19.71 -3.14
CA ARG A 169 5.54 -18.55 -3.65
C ARG A 169 6.31 -17.24 -3.60
N THR A 170 7.18 -17.06 -2.59
CA THR A 170 7.88 -15.80 -2.40
C THR A 170 9.37 -15.93 -2.70
N GLY A 171 10.00 -17.03 -2.26
CA GLY A 171 11.41 -17.31 -2.48
C GLY A 171 12.03 -18.10 -1.34
N ASP A 172 13.06 -18.90 -1.62
CA ASP A 172 13.72 -19.73 -0.61
C ASP A 172 14.79 -18.96 0.16
N TYR A 173 14.38 -18.33 1.26
CA TYR A 173 15.27 -17.57 2.16
C TYR A 173 16.34 -18.41 2.86
N THR A 174 16.28 -19.75 2.77
CA THR A 174 17.27 -20.67 3.40
C THR A 174 18.49 -20.89 2.52
N THR A 175 18.43 -20.58 1.23
CA THR A 175 19.55 -20.68 0.29
C THR A 175 20.16 -19.32 -0.01
N GLU A 176 21.43 -19.28 -0.39
CA GLU A 176 22.10 -18.04 -0.77
C GLU A 176 21.48 -17.42 -2.03
N ALA A 177 21.19 -18.25 -3.05
CA ALA A 177 20.54 -17.79 -4.28
C ALA A 177 19.14 -17.22 -4.00
N GLY A 178 18.37 -17.88 -3.13
CA GLY A 178 17.04 -17.40 -2.75
C GLY A 178 17.08 -16.11 -1.93
N ARG A 179 18.06 -15.94 -1.03
CA ARG A 179 18.27 -14.67 -0.32
C ARG A 179 18.59 -13.54 -1.28
N ARG A 180 19.53 -13.71 -2.21
CA ARG A 180 19.82 -12.69 -3.25
C ARG A 180 18.60 -12.33 -4.10
N PHE A 181 17.78 -13.34 -4.44
CA PHE A 181 16.53 -13.12 -5.15
C PHE A 181 15.54 -12.25 -4.35
N LEU A 182 15.37 -12.53 -3.05
CA LEU A 182 14.50 -11.77 -2.15
C LEU A 182 15.04 -10.35 -1.89
N GLU A 183 16.35 -10.20 -1.70
CA GLU A 183 17.02 -8.90 -1.54
C GLU A 183 16.81 -8.00 -2.75
N ALA A 184 16.89 -8.56 -3.96
CA ALA A 184 16.65 -7.81 -5.20
C ALA A 184 15.19 -7.29 -5.32
N ARG A 185 14.26 -7.88 -4.56
CA ARG A 185 12.82 -7.53 -4.50
C ARG A 185 12.42 -6.78 -3.23
N SER A 186 13.38 -6.48 -2.37
CA SER A 186 13.14 -5.79 -1.10
C SER A 186 13.26 -4.28 -1.27
N PRO A 187 12.21 -3.49 -0.99
CA PRO A 187 12.23 -2.02 -1.06
C PRO A 187 13.38 -1.40 -0.25
N LEU A 188 13.71 -1.97 0.91
CA LEU A 188 14.79 -1.49 1.77
C LEU A 188 16.11 -1.31 1.01
N ASN A 189 16.44 -2.25 0.11
CA ASN A 189 17.70 -2.22 -0.65
C ASN A 189 17.71 -1.17 -1.77
N ARG A 190 16.63 -0.42 -1.90
CA ARG A 190 16.45 0.68 -2.87
C ARG A 190 15.86 1.93 -2.20
N ALA A 191 15.98 2.05 -0.88
CA ALA A 191 15.44 3.17 -0.13
C ALA A 191 16.04 4.52 -0.58
N ASP A 192 17.27 4.51 -1.07
CA ASP A 192 17.96 5.67 -1.66
C ASP A 192 17.27 6.22 -2.93
N ARG A 193 16.37 5.44 -3.55
CA ARG A 193 15.61 5.84 -4.75
C ARG A 193 14.28 6.52 -4.42
N ILE A 194 13.86 6.55 -3.18
CA ILE A 194 12.62 7.20 -2.78
C ILE A 194 12.78 8.71 -2.92
N VAL A 195 12.05 9.29 -3.86
CA VAL A 195 12.04 10.74 -4.14
C VAL A 195 10.66 11.36 -3.94
N ARG A 196 9.70 10.56 -3.53
CA ARG A 196 8.31 10.98 -3.30
C ARG A 196 7.93 10.85 -1.84
N PRO A 197 7.00 11.68 -1.34
CA PRO A 197 6.51 11.61 0.04
C PRO A 197 5.99 10.22 0.41
N LEU A 198 6.36 9.75 1.61
CA LEU A 198 5.95 8.48 2.16
C LEU A 198 5.41 8.66 3.57
N LEU A 199 4.21 8.12 3.82
CA LEU A 199 3.62 7.95 5.14
C LEU A 199 3.64 6.47 5.51
N ILE A 200 4.20 6.14 6.67
CA ILE A 200 4.23 4.78 7.22
C ILE A 200 3.43 4.75 8.52
N GLY A 201 2.55 3.74 8.67
CA GLY A 201 1.85 3.43 9.91
C GLY A 201 2.22 2.05 10.42
N GLN A 202 2.45 1.90 11.74
CA GLN A 202 2.90 0.65 12.34
C GLN A 202 2.30 0.42 13.73
N GLY A 203 1.82 -0.80 14.00
CA GLY A 203 1.47 -1.27 15.33
C GLY A 203 2.66 -1.93 16.03
N ALA A 204 2.87 -1.61 17.30
CA ALA A 204 3.98 -2.14 18.12
C ALA A 204 3.94 -3.65 18.30
N ASN A 205 2.72 -4.20 18.44
CA ASN A 205 2.48 -5.60 18.76
C ASN A 205 2.22 -6.45 17.51
N ASP A 206 2.64 -5.97 16.33
CA ASP A 206 2.51 -6.72 15.10
C ASP A 206 3.41 -7.97 15.12
N VAL A 207 2.76 -9.13 15.17
CA VAL A 207 3.44 -10.44 15.17
C VAL A 207 3.68 -11.00 13.75
N ARG A 208 3.08 -10.41 12.72
CA ARG A 208 3.17 -10.84 11.32
C ARG A 208 4.24 -10.07 10.56
N VAL A 209 4.18 -8.75 10.64
CA VAL A 209 5.16 -7.83 10.09
C VAL A 209 5.70 -7.01 11.25
N LYS A 210 6.86 -7.39 11.73
CA LYS A 210 7.46 -6.77 12.92
C LYS A 210 7.69 -5.27 12.70
N ALA A 211 7.56 -4.47 13.77
CA ALA A 211 7.83 -3.04 13.72
C ALA A 211 9.22 -2.71 13.14
N SER A 212 10.18 -3.62 13.30
CA SER A 212 11.51 -3.51 12.67
C SER A 212 11.48 -3.38 11.15
N GLU A 213 10.41 -3.85 10.46
CA GLU A 213 10.28 -3.67 9.01
C GLU A 213 10.07 -2.19 8.65
N SER A 214 9.24 -1.47 9.41
CA SER A 214 9.06 -0.02 9.25
C SER A 214 10.28 0.75 9.74
N GLU A 215 10.84 0.37 10.89
CA GLU A 215 12.00 1.04 11.49
C GLU A 215 13.24 1.01 10.59
N GLN A 216 13.52 -0.13 9.93
CA GLN A 216 14.72 -0.27 9.08
C GLN A 216 14.63 0.60 7.82
N ILE A 217 13.45 0.73 7.17
CA ILE A 217 13.31 1.59 5.99
C ILE A 217 13.30 3.07 6.38
N VAL A 218 12.67 3.43 7.50
CA VAL A 218 12.73 4.80 8.04
C VAL A 218 14.17 5.19 8.33
N ALA A 219 14.94 4.31 9.00
CA ALA A 219 16.36 4.56 9.28
C ALA A 219 17.18 4.72 7.99
N ALA A 220 16.95 3.88 6.98
CA ALA A 220 17.61 4.00 5.68
C ALA A 220 17.28 5.32 4.98
N MET A 221 16.01 5.74 4.98
CA MET A 221 15.59 7.03 4.42
C MET A 221 16.26 8.20 5.15
N GLN A 222 16.30 8.17 6.49
CA GLN A 222 16.96 9.21 7.29
C GLN A 222 18.47 9.29 7.01
N GLN A 223 19.16 8.15 6.85
CA GLN A 223 20.57 8.11 6.45
C GLN A 223 20.82 8.81 5.09
N HIS A 224 19.87 8.67 4.17
CA HIS A 224 19.89 9.33 2.85
C HIS A 224 19.30 10.75 2.89
N ARG A 225 18.89 11.26 4.08
CA ARG A 225 18.23 12.56 4.25
C ARG A 225 16.93 12.70 3.45
N ILE A 226 16.21 11.59 3.28
CA ILE A 226 14.92 11.55 2.61
C ILE A 226 13.83 11.72 3.66
N PRO A 227 12.95 12.75 3.52
CA PRO A 227 11.85 12.97 4.46
C PRO A 227 10.86 11.79 4.47
N VAL A 228 10.41 11.41 5.66
CA VAL A 228 9.40 10.36 5.85
C VAL A 228 8.54 10.69 7.07
N THR A 229 7.23 10.48 6.96
CA THR A 229 6.33 10.51 8.12
C THR A 229 6.14 9.09 8.65
N TYR A 230 6.43 8.90 9.93
CA TYR A 230 6.28 7.59 10.59
C TYR A 230 5.39 7.71 11.81
N VAL A 231 4.22 7.06 11.73
CA VAL A 231 3.20 6.99 12.77
C VAL A 231 3.21 5.63 13.43
N TYR A 232 3.17 5.59 14.76
CA TYR A 232 3.30 4.39 15.55
C TYR A 232 2.19 4.28 16.58
N TYR A 233 1.71 3.07 16.83
CA TYR A 233 0.66 2.77 17.78
C TYR A 233 1.13 1.69 18.77
N PRO A 234 1.45 2.05 20.04
CA PRO A 234 2.04 1.12 21.01
C PRO A 234 1.11 -0.03 21.43
N ASP A 235 -0.19 0.12 21.24
CA ASP A 235 -1.22 -0.84 21.64
C ASP A 235 -1.89 -1.59 20.47
N GLU A 236 -1.38 -1.40 19.23
CA GLU A 236 -1.91 -2.05 18.03
C GLU A 236 -1.03 -3.19 17.52
N GLY A 237 -1.67 -4.11 16.77
CA GLY A 237 -1.04 -5.24 16.11
C GLY A 237 -0.92 -5.09 14.60
N HIS A 238 -1.25 -6.18 13.88
CA HIS A 238 -1.23 -6.19 12.41
C HIS A 238 -2.45 -5.47 11.83
N GLY A 239 -2.36 -4.16 11.72
CA GLY A 239 -3.44 -3.24 11.42
C GLY A 239 -3.97 -2.56 12.69
N LEU A 240 -4.90 -1.62 12.50
CA LEU A 240 -5.44 -0.81 13.57
C LEU A 240 -6.81 -1.36 14.00
N GLY A 241 -6.84 -2.06 15.12
CA GLY A 241 -8.04 -2.70 15.68
C GLY A 241 -8.95 -1.71 16.39
N ARG A 242 -8.38 -0.77 17.13
CA ARG A 242 -9.12 0.20 17.95
C ARG A 242 -9.72 1.31 17.08
N PRO A 243 -11.01 1.65 17.28
CA PRO A 243 -11.67 2.69 16.48
C PRO A 243 -10.99 4.06 16.55
N GLU A 244 -10.53 4.47 17.73
CA GLU A 244 -9.81 5.72 17.96
C GLU A 244 -8.48 5.79 17.20
N ASN A 245 -7.74 4.69 17.12
CA ASN A 245 -6.49 4.59 16.39
C ASN A 245 -6.74 4.58 14.86
N ARG A 246 -7.78 3.89 14.40
CA ARG A 246 -8.19 3.96 12.99
C ARG A 246 -8.60 5.37 12.58
N ARG A 247 -9.33 6.09 13.45
CA ARG A 247 -9.77 7.46 13.18
C ARG A 247 -8.57 8.39 13.09
N SER A 248 -7.65 8.34 14.05
CA SER A 248 -6.45 9.17 14.06
C SER A 248 -5.56 8.89 12.83
N PHE A 249 -5.38 7.62 12.45
CA PHE A 249 -4.61 7.30 11.25
C PHE A 249 -5.28 7.81 9.96
N LYS A 250 -6.63 7.68 9.87
CA LYS A 250 -7.36 8.21 8.71
C LYS A 250 -7.26 9.73 8.62
N ALA A 251 -7.28 10.45 9.74
CA ALA A 251 -7.05 11.90 9.74
C ALA A 251 -5.65 12.26 9.23
N VAL A 252 -4.61 11.52 9.66
CA VAL A 252 -3.25 11.71 9.15
C VAL A 252 -3.16 11.42 7.64
N VAL A 253 -3.74 10.30 7.18
CA VAL A 253 -3.76 9.93 5.76
C VAL A 253 -4.50 10.97 4.94
N GLU A 254 -5.62 11.48 5.44
CA GLU A 254 -6.42 12.49 4.75
C GLU A 254 -5.63 13.79 4.56
N ALA A 255 -4.99 14.29 5.61
CA ALA A 255 -4.15 15.47 5.56
C ALA A 255 -2.94 15.25 4.61
N PHE A 256 -2.29 14.09 4.69
CA PHE A 256 -1.19 13.70 3.83
C PHE A 256 -1.59 13.65 2.35
N LEU A 257 -2.67 12.97 2.01
CA LEU A 257 -3.14 12.89 0.63
C LEU A 257 -3.57 14.25 0.09
N ALA A 258 -4.24 15.08 0.90
CA ALA A 258 -4.63 16.42 0.50
C ALA A 258 -3.42 17.32 0.19
N ALA A 259 -2.35 17.21 0.98
CA ALA A 259 -1.10 17.94 0.76
C ALA A 259 -0.42 17.59 -0.56
N HIS A 260 -0.49 16.32 -0.99
CA HIS A 260 0.28 15.82 -2.14
C HIS A 260 -0.54 15.60 -3.42
N LEU A 261 -1.85 15.37 -3.29
CA LEU A 261 -2.74 15.15 -4.43
C LEU A 261 -3.76 16.29 -4.63
N GLY A 262 -3.91 17.16 -3.62
CA GLY A 262 -5.10 18.00 -3.51
C GLY A 262 -6.30 17.19 -3.01
N GLY A 263 -7.50 17.70 -3.22
CA GLY A 263 -8.71 17.09 -2.69
C GLY A 263 -9.16 17.73 -1.38
N ARG A 264 -10.23 17.19 -0.81
CA ARG A 264 -10.80 17.74 0.41
C ARG A 264 -10.19 17.09 1.64
N CYS A 265 -9.83 17.91 2.61
CA CYS A 265 -9.37 17.49 3.92
C CYS A 265 -10.26 18.14 4.99
N GLU A 266 -10.65 17.40 6.00
CA GLU A 266 -11.30 17.95 7.19
C GLU A 266 -10.24 18.29 8.26
N PRO A 267 -10.48 19.33 9.09
CA PRO A 267 -9.62 19.60 10.23
C PRO A 267 -9.55 18.38 11.14
N VAL A 268 -8.37 18.10 11.69
CA VAL A 268 -8.15 16.95 12.59
C VAL A 268 -9.06 16.99 13.82
N GLY A 269 -9.30 18.20 14.37
CA GLY A 269 -10.19 18.35 15.53
C GLY A 269 -9.86 17.38 16.66
N ASP A 270 -10.85 16.61 17.10
CA ASP A 270 -10.72 15.61 18.18
C ASP A 270 -10.28 14.23 17.70
N ASP A 271 -9.85 14.06 16.44
CA ASP A 271 -9.52 12.74 15.88
C ASP A 271 -8.33 12.05 16.55
N PHE A 272 -7.49 12.82 17.24
CA PHE A 272 -6.40 12.27 18.06
C PHE A 272 -6.81 12.03 19.52
N ALA A 273 -7.97 12.51 19.94
CA ALA A 273 -8.44 12.28 21.31
C ALA A 273 -8.65 10.78 21.56
N SER A 274 -8.14 10.30 22.70
CA SER A 274 -8.18 8.88 23.07
C SER A 274 -7.39 7.92 22.17
N SER A 275 -6.69 8.40 21.15
CA SER A 275 -5.76 7.60 20.35
C SER A 275 -4.41 7.51 21.04
N THR A 276 -3.75 6.37 20.84
CA THR A 276 -2.36 6.15 21.30
C THR A 276 -1.32 6.53 20.23
N ILE A 277 -1.73 7.32 19.25
CA ILE A 277 -0.88 7.74 18.13
C ILE A 277 0.39 8.43 18.60
N GLU A 278 1.52 7.97 18.09
CA GLU A 278 2.83 8.58 18.26
C GLU A 278 3.44 8.90 16.90
N PHE A 279 3.96 10.10 16.73
CA PHE A 279 4.77 10.45 15.57
C PHE A 279 6.25 10.18 15.91
N LYS A 280 6.83 9.18 15.29
CA LYS A 280 8.25 8.84 15.45
C LYS A 280 9.14 9.68 14.53
N ALA A 281 8.58 10.20 13.41
CA ALA A 281 9.25 11.12 12.49
C ALA A 281 8.22 11.88 11.64
N GLY A 282 8.58 13.07 11.19
CA GLY A 282 7.95 13.79 10.09
C GLY A 282 6.53 14.30 10.33
N ARG A 283 6.14 14.58 11.57
CA ARG A 283 4.83 15.18 11.86
C ARG A 283 4.69 16.55 11.17
N GLU A 284 5.75 17.32 11.20
CA GLU A 284 5.88 18.65 10.60
C GLU A 284 5.81 18.65 9.06
N LEU A 285 5.93 17.47 8.43
CA LEU A 285 5.83 17.32 6.97
C LEU A 285 4.40 17.32 6.46
N ILE A 286 3.41 17.21 7.36
CA ILE A 286 1.99 17.16 7.00
C ILE A 286 1.32 18.43 7.53
N PRO A 287 0.86 19.33 6.64
CA PRO A 287 0.15 20.54 7.03
C PRO A 287 -1.08 20.25 7.89
N GLY A 288 -1.27 21.05 8.94
CA GLY A 288 -2.43 20.95 9.85
C GLY A 288 -2.31 19.87 10.93
N LEU A 289 -1.13 19.27 11.10
CA LEU A 289 -0.84 18.33 12.20
C LEU A 289 0.07 18.95 13.29
N ASP A 290 0.38 20.22 13.20
CA ASP A 290 1.24 20.96 14.14
C ASP A 290 0.65 21.01 15.56
#